data_d58e87d51ede6c6bccb4b2b69a780645
#
_entry.id   d58e87d51ede6c6bccb4b2b69a780645
#
_cell.length_a   1.000
_cell.length_b   1.000
_cell.length_c   1.000
_cell.angle_alpha   90.00
_cell.angle_beta   90.00
_cell.angle_gamma   90.00
#
_symmetry.space_group_name_H-M   'P 1'
#
loop_
_entity.id
_entity.type
_entity.pdbx_description
1 polymer ?
#
loop_
_entity_poly.entity_id
_entity_poly.type
_entity_poly.pdbx_seq_one_letter_code
_entity_poly.pdbx_strand_id
1 'polypeptide(L)'
;MESSIMSLSLTLALLAGLPVVTPESLDAVTVTASRRPQTLADTLASVSVIERAEIDASQAPDLLELLRRQAGVDLARTGGSGQQTSLFLRGSNSNHVLFLVDGVRVASSNTGAAAFEHLPLDQIERIEIVRGPRASYYGSDAIGGVIAVTTRERIGASGLLRIGTDGRVAGAAAYGASSEASAFSVQLGGEEYDGFSATLPEGFGYDPDDDGYSHRNLGVRARHQLGSQRVSFSGLATEQDVEFDQGVTDVRQHAIALNIEGSLSDGWTHRLTVGGARDDLDTPAYGAQFSTRRENLDWVHDVTVAGDQHLVFGLNLQDERGSNVDTFAGATVYSAELNHYAGFVGWQGAHGDFDHELALRHDDHEAFGAEATGQAALGWNHTDGRVYLSWGQGFRAPNLNELYSPGFGGLFAGNPDLDPERSNSLELGLNHRFGAVDFGANLYRTRISDLIAFQGGETFQAVNVARAEIDGLELTLDRQFEAWRFGANGTFQDARNGQTDRELLRRPDRKFNVELGYRFANGINVAGEAGYASERQDFDGALDAYTLVAVRADWSFAEHWNLGARLGNAFDEEYSLASGFATPPREFIVTLRWE
;
A
#
# COMPACT_ATOMS: atom_id res chain seq x y z
N MET A 1 -24.34 -3.81 48.85
CA MET A 1 -24.76 -2.46 49.27
C MET A 1 -24.35 -1.56 48.14
N GLU A 2 -25.29 -1.44 47.38
CA GLU A 2 -26.00 -0.31 46.78
C GLU A 2 -25.21 0.47 45.70
N SER A 3 -25.70 0.22 44.53
CA SER A 3 -25.49 0.87 43.23
C SER A 3 -25.88 2.35 43.28
N SER A 4 -25.12 3.19 42.60
CA SER A 4 -25.61 4.48 42.12
C SER A 4 -25.30 4.60 40.62
N ILE A 5 -26.32 4.29 39.83
CA ILE A 5 -26.39 4.59 38.41
C ILE A 5 -26.77 6.07 38.29
N MET A 6 -25.88 6.88 37.81
CA MET A 6 -26.16 8.27 37.44
C MET A 6 -26.68 8.31 35.99
N SER A 7 -27.99 8.50 35.86
CA SER A 7 -28.67 8.73 34.58
C SER A 7 -28.38 10.14 34.06
N LEU A 8 -27.66 10.24 32.94
CA LEU A 8 -27.48 11.49 32.21
C LEU A 8 -28.57 11.61 31.13
N SER A 9 -29.58 12.42 31.41
CA SER A 9 -30.61 12.78 30.44
C SER A 9 -30.04 13.88 29.51
N LEU A 10 -29.76 13.53 28.25
CA LEU A 10 -29.32 14.49 27.23
C LEU A 10 -30.54 15.06 26.50
N THR A 11 -30.82 16.35 26.67
CA THR A 11 -31.87 17.10 25.97
C THR A 11 -31.43 17.35 24.53
N LEU A 12 -32.14 16.76 23.57
CA LEU A 12 -31.94 16.95 22.14
C LEU A 12 -32.52 18.29 21.70
N ALA A 13 -31.70 19.26 21.31
CA ALA A 13 -32.12 20.47 20.60
C ALA A 13 -31.87 20.32 19.10
N LEU A 14 -32.97 20.27 18.33
CA LEU A 14 -32.93 20.33 16.85
C LEU A 14 -32.35 21.66 16.39
N LEU A 15 -31.31 21.62 15.56
CA LEU A 15 -30.94 22.74 14.67
C LEU A 15 -30.80 22.20 13.25
N ALA A 16 -31.70 22.66 12.41
CA ALA A 16 -31.77 22.36 10.98
C ALA A 16 -30.77 23.23 10.20
N GLY A 17 -30.12 22.65 9.20
CA GLY A 17 -29.61 23.33 8.04
C GLY A 17 -28.09 23.56 7.97
N LEU A 18 -27.32 22.48 7.76
CA LEU A 18 -26.00 22.58 7.12
C LEU A 18 -25.97 21.59 5.94
N PRO A 19 -25.26 21.90 4.84
CA PRO A 19 -25.17 20.98 3.72
C PRO A 19 -24.54 19.66 4.20
N VAL A 20 -25.28 18.58 4.05
CA VAL A 20 -24.77 17.22 4.22
C VAL A 20 -23.81 17.00 3.05
N VAL A 21 -22.52 16.93 3.33
CA VAL A 21 -21.58 16.34 2.37
C VAL A 21 -21.95 14.86 2.33
N THR A 22 -22.66 14.47 1.29
CA THR A 22 -22.92 13.05 1.02
C THR A 22 -21.57 12.37 0.76
N PRO A 23 -21.28 11.22 1.38
CA PRO A 23 -20.13 10.43 0.95
C PRO A 23 -20.30 10.14 -0.53
N GLU A 24 -19.18 10.18 -1.28
CA GLU A 24 -19.18 9.68 -2.64
C GLU A 24 -19.74 8.27 -2.64
N SER A 25 -20.77 8.04 -3.45
CA SER A 25 -21.30 6.69 -3.61
C SER A 25 -20.20 5.80 -4.24
N LEU A 26 -20.20 4.50 -3.99
CA LEU A 26 -19.27 3.54 -4.63
C LEU A 26 -19.26 3.69 -6.17
N ASP A 27 -20.33 4.21 -6.73
CA ASP A 27 -20.49 4.50 -8.16
C ASP A 27 -19.66 5.71 -8.65
N ALA A 28 -19.19 6.58 -7.75
CA ALA A 28 -18.43 7.78 -8.10
C ALA A 28 -16.90 7.55 -8.02
N VAL A 29 -16.46 6.55 -7.25
CA VAL A 29 -15.03 6.27 -7.05
C VAL A 29 -14.49 5.48 -8.25
N THR A 30 -13.55 6.04 -8.98
CA THR A 30 -12.93 5.42 -10.14
C THR A 30 -11.63 4.71 -9.76
N VAL A 31 -11.44 3.47 -10.19
CA VAL A 31 -10.24 2.66 -9.94
C VAL A 31 -9.63 2.15 -11.24
N THR A 32 -8.36 1.77 -11.20
CA THR A 32 -7.60 1.31 -12.36
C THR A 32 -7.16 -0.16 -12.25
N ALA A 33 -7.86 -0.96 -11.46
CA ALA A 33 -7.55 -2.37 -11.18
C ALA A 33 -7.33 -3.23 -12.45
N SER A 34 -7.98 -2.88 -13.55
CA SER A 34 -7.92 -3.56 -14.85
C SER A 34 -7.31 -2.68 -15.95
N ARG A 35 -6.46 -1.73 -15.61
CA ARG A 35 -5.81 -0.75 -16.52
C ARG A 35 -6.77 0.22 -17.22
N ARG A 36 -8.05 0.10 -16.98
CA ARG A 36 -9.11 0.97 -17.47
C ARG A 36 -9.76 1.68 -16.29
N PRO A 37 -10.08 2.99 -16.38
CA PRO A 37 -10.89 3.66 -15.37
C PRO A 37 -12.27 3.01 -15.27
N GLN A 38 -12.63 2.49 -14.11
CA GLN A 38 -13.92 1.88 -13.81
C GLN A 38 -14.43 2.40 -12.48
N THR A 39 -15.75 2.37 -12.27
CA THR A 39 -16.27 2.62 -10.93
C THR A 39 -15.89 1.47 -9.99
N LEU A 40 -15.80 1.73 -8.70
CA LEU A 40 -15.55 0.67 -7.72
C LEU A 40 -16.66 -0.39 -7.78
N ALA A 41 -17.90 0.04 -8.06
CA ALA A 41 -19.05 -0.84 -8.23
C ALA A 41 -18.92 -1.75 -9.47
N ASP A 42 -18.23 -1.34 -10.54
CA ASP A 42 -18.07 -2.11 -11.76
C ASP A 42 -16.85 -3.05 -11.75
N THR A 43 -16.02 -2.97 -10.73
CA THR A 43 -14.78 -3.73 -10.66
C THR A 43 -15.02 -5.17 -10.20
N LEU A 44 -14.50 -6.17 -10.95
CA LEU A 44 -14.59 -7.60 -10.63
C LEU A 44 -13.40 -8.06 -9.77
N ALA A 45 -13.11 -7.28 -8.73
CA ALA A 45 -12.01 -7.51 -7.79
C ALA A 45 -12.32 -6.90 -6.43
N SER A 46 -11.65 -7.39 -5.39
CA SER A 46 -11.63 -6.74 -4.09
C SER A 46 -10.71 -5.51 -4.13
N VAL A 47 -11.29 -4.32 -4.03
CA VAL A 47 -10.56 -3.04 -4.08
C VAL A 47 -10.92 -2.19 -2.88
N SER A 48 -9.92 -1.56 -2.27
CA SER A 48 -10.11 -0.46 -1.32
C SER A 48 -9.49 0.81 -1.88
N VAL A 49 -10.15 1.93 -1.64
CA VAL A 49 -9.65 3.26 -2.02
C VAL A 49 -9.63 4.11 -0.78
N ILE A 50 -8.50 4.75 -0.51
CA ILE A 50 -8.30 5.69 0.59
C ILE A 50 -8.08 7.05 -0.05
N GLU A 51 -9.07 7.91 0.06
CA GLU A 51 -9.03 9.26 -0.49
C GLU A 51 -8.36 10.26 0.46
N ARG A 52 -7.95 11.41 -0.06
CA ARG A 52 -7.29 12.46 0.73
C ARG A 52 -8.05 12.84 2.00
N ALA A 53 -9.36 12.98 1.90
CA ALA A 53 -10.21 13.33 3.05
C ALA A 53 -10.12 12.27 4.19
N GLU A 54 -10.00 10.99 3.83
CA GLU A 54 -9.81 9.91 4.80
C GLU A 54 -8.39 9.92 5.39
N ILE A 55 -7.37 10.16 4.57
CA ILE A 55 -5.99 10.32 5.02
C ILE A 55 -5.89 11.47 6.04
N ASP A 56 -6.48 12.64 5.71
CA ASP A 56 -6.49 13.81 6.61
C ASP A 56 -7.27 13.56 7.90
N ALA A 57 -8.43 12.93 7.79
CA ALA A 57 -9.28 12.59 8.93
C ALA A 57 -8.64 11.53 9.84
N SER A 58 -7.86 10.61 9.29
CA SER A 58 -7.20 9.54 10.05
C SER A 58 -6.18 10.06 11.06
N GLN A 59 -5.52 11.18 10.74
CA GLN A 59 -4.39 11.75 11.46
C GLN A 59 -3.31 10.70 11.77
N ALA A 60 -3.18 9.69 10.90
CA ALA A 60 -2.18 8.65 11.02
C ALA A 60 -0.76 9.27 11.04
N PRO A 61 0.15 8.74 11.87
CA PRO A 61 1.53 9.21 11.89
C PRO A 61 2.26 8.92 10.58
N ASP A 62 2.01 7.76 9.98
CA ASP A 62 2.65 7.28 8.76
C ASP A 62 1.67 6.49 7.86
N LEU A 63 2.14 6.13 6.66
CA LEU A 63 1.37 5.35 5.69
C LEU A 63 1.01 3.96 6.22
N LEU A 64 1.88 3.36 7.01
CA LEU A 64 1.72 1.99 7.50
C LEU A 64 0.58 1.87 8.50
N GLU A 65 0.44 2.86 9.39
CA GLU A 65 -0.69 2.92 10.34
C GLU A 65 -2.03 3.01 9.60
N LEU A 66 -2.06 3.70 8.45
CA LEU A 66 -3.24 3.80 7.59
C LEU A 66 -3.53 2.47 6.87
N LEU A 67 -2.50 1.84 6.29
CA LEU A 67 -2.63 0.56 5.57
C LEU A 67 -2.98 -0.60 6.52
N ARG A 68 -2.43 -0.61 7.74
CA ARG A 68 -2.73 -1.63 8.76
C ARG A 68 -4.22 -1.79 9.05
N ARG A 69 -5.01 -0.74 8.88
CA ARG A 69 -6.46 -0.76 9.12
C ARG A 69 -7.28 -1.32 7.97
N GLN A 70 -6.64 -1.66 6.85
CA GLN A 70 -7.32 -2.22 5.69
C GLN A 70 -7.50 -3.74 5.83
N ALA A 71 -8.62 -4.26 5.29
CA ALA A 71 -8.85 -5.70 5.21
C ALA A 71 -7.74 -6.38 4.41
N GLY A 72 -7.29 -7.56 4.82
CA GLY A 72 -6.27 -8.35 4.13
C GLY A 72 -4.86 -7.75 4.11
N VAL A 73 -4.58 -6.67 4.86
CA VAL A 73 -3.25 -6.07 4.98
C VAL A 73 -2.68 -6.34 6.35
N ASP A 74 -1.57 -7.05 6.44
CA ASP A 74 -0.82 -7.29 7.66
C ASP A 74 0.57 -6.66 7.56
N LEU A 75 1.16 -6.30 8.70
CA LEU A 75 2.45 -5.64 8.77
C LEU A 75 3.36 -6.32 9.79
N ALA A 76 4.66 -6.32 9.50
CA ALA A 76 5.71 -6.55 10.47
C ALA A 76 6.72 -5.41 10.37
N ARG A 77 7.00 -4.73 11.50
CA ARG A 77 7.91 -3.58 11.58
C ARG A 77 8.94 -3.83 12.68
N THR A 78 10.16 -3.39 12.46
CA THR A 78 11.29 -3.56 13.38
C THR A 78 11.58 -2.29 14.18
N GLY A 79 10.54 -1.71 14.81
CA GLY A 79 10.67 -0.49 15.61
C GLY A 79 9.66 0.60 15.28
N GLY A 80 10.08 1.86 15.39
CA GLY A 80 9.29 3.07 15.20
C GLY A 80 9.05 3.48 13.74
N SER A 81 8.75 4.77 13.54
CA SER A 81 8.60 5.36 12.21
C SER A 81 9.90 5.24 11.40
N GLY A 82 9.79 5.01 10.09
CA GLY A 82 10.94 4.85 9.19
C GLY A 82 11.63 3.49 9.25
N GLN A 83 11.43 2.68 10.31
CA GLN A 83 12.04 1.37 10.45
C GLN A 83 11.53 0.37 9.42
N GLN A 84 12.40 -0.58 9.05
CA GLN A 84 12.12 -1.59 8.05
C GLN A 84 10.77 -2.27 8.29
N THR A 85 9.96 -2.30 7.25
CA THR A 85 8.61 -2.86 7.33
C THR A 85 8.34 -3.87 6.22
N SER A 86 7.73 -4.98 6.60
CA SER A 86 7.15 -5.95 5.67
C SER A 86 5.64 -5.78 5.63
N LEU A 87 5.08 -5.67 4.43
CA LEU A 87 3.63 -5.64 4.19
C LEU A 87 3.20 -6.96 3.55
N PHE A 88 2.19 -7.59 4.12
CA PHE A 88 1.61 -8.83 3.63
C PHE A 88 0.19 -8.56 3.16
N LEU A 89 -0.06 -8.73 1.88
CA LEU A 89 -1.40 -8.58 1.30
C LEU A 89 -2.02 -9.97 1.12
N ARG A 90 -3.11 -10.26 1.84
CA ARG A 90 -3.74 -11.59 1.88
C ARG A 90 -2.73 -12.71 2.20
N GLY A 91 -1.87 -12.49 3.19
CA GLY A 91 -0.87 -13.45 3.64
C GLY A 91 0.30 -13.71 2.68
N SER A 92 0.35 -13.09 1.51
CA SER A 92 1.50 -13.18 0.59
C SER A 92 2.73 -12.45 1.13
N ASN A 93 3.90 -12.64 0.54
CA ASN A 93 5.14 -11.96 0.96
C ASN A 93 5.15 -10.48 0.53
N SER A 94 6.02 -9.65 1.15
CA SER A 94 6.15 -8.23 0.81
C SER A 94 6.56 -8.00 -0.65
N ASN A 95 7.43 -8.83 -1.20
CA ASN A 95 7.84 -8.79 -2.61
C ASN A 95 6.82 -9.41 -3.58
N HIS A 96 5.65 -9.82 -3.08
CA HIS A 96 4.48 -10.24 -3.88
C HIS A 96 3.48 -9.11 -4.09
N VAL A 97 3.77 -7.91 -3.61
CA VAL A 97 2.89 -6.75 -3.73
C VAL A 97 3.54 -5.71 -4.62
N LEU A 98 2.94 -5.50 -5.78
CA LEU A 98 3.39 -4.45 -6.68
C LEU A 98 3.01 -3.08 -6.11
N PHE A 99 4.01 -2.22 -5.92
CA PHE A 99 3.80 -0.86 -5.44
C PHE A 99 4.09 0.18 -6.53
N LEU A 100 3.14 1.08 -6.76
CA LEU A 100 3.22 2.11 -7.79
C LEU A 100 3.04 3.50 -7.20
N VAL A 101 3.87 4.45 -7.64
CA VAL A 101 3.70 5.89 -7.38
C VAL A 101 3.49 6.58 -8.73
N ASP A 102 2.32 7.19 -8.94
CA ASP A 102 1.90 7.82 -10.21
C ASP A 102 2.10 6.93 -11.45
N GLY A 103 1.95 5.61 -11.28
CA GLY A 103 2.11 4.59 -12.33
C GLY A 103 3.52 4.05 -12.50
N VAL A 104 4.50 4.54 -11.74
CA VAL A 104 5.89 4.07 -11.75
C VAL A 104 6.13 3.05 -10.63
N ARG A 105 6.76 1.93 -10.93
CA ARG A 105 7.15 0.90 -9.95
C ARG A 105 8.29 1.42 -9.07
N VAL A 106 8.12 1.35 -7.74
CA VAL A 106 9.09 1.87 -6.74
C VAL A 106 9.65 0.79 -5.81
N ALA A 107 9.74 -0.46 -6.26
CA ALA A 107 10.34 -1.54 -5.49
C ALA A 107 11.87 -1.58 -5.68
N SER A 108 12.60 -1.99 -4.64
CA SER A 108 14.03 -2.28 -4.72
C SER A 108 14.29 -3.49 -5.62
N SER A 109 15.23 -3.40 -6.55
CA SER A 109 15.66 -4.55 -7.36
C SER A 109 16.47 -5.56 -6.53
N ASN A 110 17.07 -5.11 -5.45
CA ASN A 110 17.89 -5.96 -4.59
C ASN A 110 17.04 -6.89 -3.73
N THR A 111 15.90 -6.42 -3.18
CA THR A 111 15.01 -7.19 -2.29
C THR A 111 13.68 -7.58 -2.94
N GLY A 112 13.27 -6.92 -4.01
CA GLY A 112 11.95 -7.04 -4.64
C GLY A 112 10.83 -6.33 -3.89
N ALA A 113 11.06 -5.82 -2.68
CA ALA A 113 10.06 -5.13 -1.87
C ALA A 113 10.14 -3.61 -2.03
N ALA A 114 9.02 -2.93 -1.88
CA ALA A 114 8.97 -1.48 -1.80
C ALA A 114 9.19 -1.03 -0.35
N ALA A 115 10.01 0.01 -0.16
CA ALA A 115 10.21 0.66 1.13
C ALA A 115 9.17 1.80 1.30
N PHE A 116 7.90 1.41 1.46
CA PHE A 116 6.77 2.33 1.59
C PHE A 116 6.69 3.02 2.95
N GLU A 117 7.45 2.57 3.95
CA GLU A 117 7.69 3.25 5.23
C GLU A 117 8.27 4.66 5.07
N HIS A 118 8.90 4.93 3.92
CA HIS A 118 9.51 6.20 3.59
C HIS A 118 8.63 7.12 2.73
N LEU A 119 7.39 6.73 2.44
CA LEU A 119 6.45 7.55 1.68
C LEU A 119 5.68 8.51 2.60
N PRO A 120 5.90 9.83 2.48
CA PRO A 120 5.26 10.81 3.34
C PRO A 120 3.77 10.99 3.01
N LEU A 121 2.90 10.85 4.02
CA LEU A 121 1.44 10.98 3.87
C LEU A 121 0.97 12.34 3.35
N ASP A 122 1.72 13.40 3.60
CA ASP A 122 1.40 14.75 3.11
C ASP A 122 1.49 14.88 1.59
N GLN A 123 2.31 14.03 0.95
CA GLN A 123 2.46 13.95 -0.52
C GLN A 123 1.38 13.11 -1.21
N ILE A 124 0.57 12.36 -0.46
CA ILE A 124 -0.38 11.39 -1.02
C ILE A 124 -1.77 12.02 -1.18
N GLU A 125 -2.35 11.92 -2.37
CA GLU A 125 -3.74 12.27 -2.66
C GLU A 125 -4.67 11.07 -2.47
N ARG A 126 -4.22 9.89 -2.94
CA ARG A 126 -5.07 8.71 -3.02
C ARG A 126 -4.25 7.43 -3.00
N ILE A 127 -4.80 6.39 -2.38
CA ILE A 127 -4.24 5.04 -2.37
C ILE A 127 -5.30 4.07 -2.85
N GLU A 128 -4.99 3.28 -3.88
CA GLU A 128 -5.79 2.16 -4.34
C GLU A 128 -5.11 0.85 -3.92
N ILE A 129 -5.84 -0.05 -3.27
CA ILE A 129 -5.38 -1.38 -2.88
C ILE A 129 -6.22 -2.41 -3.63
N VAL A 130 -5.63 -3.02 -4.65
CA VAL A 130 -6.26 -4.08 -5.46
C VAL A 130 -5.73 -5.42 -4.99
N ARG A 131 -6.61 -6.28 -4.51
CA ARG A 131 -6.24 -7.58 -3.93
C ARG A 131 -6.34 -8.70 -4.94
N GLY A 132 -5.54 -9.75 -4.73
CA GLY A 132 -5.43 -10.91 -5.62
C GLY A 132 -4.54 -10.68 -6.84
N PRO A 133 -4.18 -11.72 -7.59
CA PRO A 133 -3.25 -11.64 -8.70
C PRO A 133 -3.70 -10.67 -9.80
N ARG A 134 -2.78 -9.80 -10.23
CA ARG A 134 -2.98 -8.82 -11.30
C ARG A 134 -1.88 -8.86 -12.36
N ALA A 135 -1.09 -9.93 -12.38
CA ALA A 135 0.04 -10.02 -13.29
C ALA A 135 -0.35 -9.97 -14.76
N SER A 136 -1.56 -10.43 -15.14
CA SER A 136 -2.08 -10.32 -16.52
C SER A 136 -2.24 -8.87 -17.01
N TYR A 137 -2.27 -7.89 -16.12
CA TYR A 137 -2.28 -6.46 -16.46
C TYR A 137 -0.99 -5.74 -16.07
N TYR A 138 -0.37 -6.12 -14.95
CA TYR A 138 0.70 -5.36 -14.32
C TYR A 138 2.07 -6.04 -14.37
N GLY A 139 2.12 -7.35 -14.70
CA GLY A 139 3.35 -8.13 -14.77
C GLY A 139 3.82 -8.65 -13.42
N SER A 140 5.13 -8.84 -13.29
CA SER A 140 5.78 -9.37 -12.09
C SER A 140 5.41 -8.64 -10.80
N ASP A 141 5.49 -9.35 -9.67
CA ASP A 141 5.30 -8.91 -8.28
C ASP A 141 3.83 -8.68 -7.88
N ALA A 142 2.87 -8.82 -8.83
CA ALA A 142 1.44 -8.68 -8.56
C ALA A 142 0.78 -10.02 -8.21
N ILE A 143 1.38 -10.82 -7.31
CA ILE A 143 0.85 -12.09 -6.76
C ILE A 143 -0.22 -11.81 -5.71
N GLY A 144 0.11 -11.02 -4.69
CA GLY A 144 -0.81 -10.62 -3.61
C GLY A 144 -1.75 -9.51 -4.05
N GLY A 145 -1.29 -8.65 -4.94
CA GLY A 145 -2.05 -7.53 -5.47
C GLY A 145 -1.21 -6.33 -5.86
N VAL A 146 -1.87 -5.20 -5.99
CA VAL A 146 -1.27 -3.91 -6.37
C VAL A 146 -1.68 -2.84 -5.37
N ILE A 147 -0.72 -2.05 -4.91
CA ILE A 147 -0.96 -0.81 -4.17
C ILE A 147 -0.50 0.34 -5.05
N ALA A 148 -1.43 1.18 -5.47
CA ALA A 148 -1.16 2.33 -6.32
C ALA A 148 -1.39 3.63 -5.55
N VAL A 149 -0.36 4.46 -5.47
CA VAL A 149 -0.37 5.76 -4.82
C VAL A 149 -0.38 6.84 -5.90
N THR A 150 -1.30 7.78 -5.76
CA THR A 150 -1.32 9.01 -6.54
C THR A 150 -0.82 10.16 -5.67
N THR A 151 0.17 10.89 -6.13
CA THR A 151 0.70 12.05 -5.41
C THR A 151 -0.24 13.26 -5.51
N ARG A 152 -0.11 14.18 -4.56
CA ARG A 152 -1.06 15.28 -4.37
C ARG A 152 -0.83 16.44 -5.36
N GLU A 153 -1.91 16.96 -5.92
CA GLU A 153 -1.93 18.24 -6.63
C GLU A 153 -2.63 19.28 -5.74
N ARG A 154 -1.94 20.34 -5.38
CA ARG A 154 -2.47 21.44 -4.59
C ARG A 154 -2.72 22.65 -5.47
N ILE A 155 -3.84 23.33 -5.23
CA ILE A 155 -4.13 24.65 -5.81
C ILE A 155 -4.29 25.64 -4.65
N GLY A 156 -3.67 26.80 -4.79
CA GLY A 156 -3.52 27.77 -3.70
C GLY A 156 -2.30 27.49 -2.83
N ALA A 157 -2.17 28.19 -1.74
CA ALA A 157 -1.16 27.94 -0.72
C ALA A 157 -1.75 27.10 0.42
N SER A 158 -0.94 26.23 1.01
CA SER A 158 -1.33 25.44 2.18
C SER A 158 -0.15 25.16 3.07
N GLY A 159 -0.42 24.87 4.35
CA GLY A 159 0.60 24.52 5.33
C GLY A 159 0.10 23.51 6.34
N LEU A 160 1.04 22.75 6.90
CA LEU A 160 0.81 21.78 7.96
C LEU A 160 1.91 21.94 9.01
N LEU A 161 1.53 21.89 10.28
CA LEU A 161 2.44 21.74 11.41
C LEU A 161 1.89 20.61 12.29
N ARG A 162 2.77 19.67 12.66
CA ARG A 162 2.44 18.54 13.53
C ARG A 162 3.44 18.48 14.66
N ILE A 163 2.96 18.24 15.87
CA ILE A 163 3.79 17.97 17.05
C ILE A 163 3.22 16.75 17.77
N GLY A 164 4.07 15.98 18.40
CA GLY A 164 3.65 14.75 19.10
C GLY A 164 4.59 14.37 20.24
N THR A 165 4.29 13.25 20.87
CA THR A 165 5.18 12.58 21.83
C THR A 165 6.48 12.14 21.15
N ASP A 166 7.45 11.76 21.95
CA ASP A 166 8.74 11.23 21.53
C ASP A 166 9.48 12.17 20.54
N GLY A 167 9.43 13.49 20.85
CA GLY A 167 10.12 14.52 20.08
C GLY A 167 9.56 14.77 18.67
N ARG A 168 8.42 14.23 18.30
CA ARG A 168 7.86 14.35 16.93
C ARG A 168 7.52 15.80 16.57
N VAL A 169 8.14 16.30 15.50
CA VAL A 169 7.86 17.59 14.88
C VAL A 169 7.87 17.44 13.36
N ALA A 170 6.77 17.78 12.72
CA ALA A 170 6.69 17.77 11.26
C ALA A 170 6.09 19.05 10.71
N GLY A 171 6.52 19.43 9.52
CA GLY A 171 6.02 20.58 8.80
C GLY A 171 5.94 20.33 7.30
N ALA A 172 4.90 20.89 6.66
CA ALA A 172 4.81 20.88 5.21
C ALA A 172 4.22 22.21 4.72
N ALA A 173 4.64 22.62 3.52
CA ALA A 173 4.12 23.77 2.81
C ALA A 173 3.94 23.44 1.34
N ALA A 174 2.84 23.90 0.75
CA ALA A 174 2.60 23.71 -0.67
C ALA A 174 2.07 24.99 -1.31
N TYR A 175 2.37 25.13 -2.60
CA TYR A 175 1.79 26.16 -3.44
C TYR A 175 1.51 25.61 -4.83
N GLY A 176 0.36 25.96 -5.37
CA GLY A 176 0.02 25.63 -6.74
C GLY A 176 -0.93 26.65 -7.34
N ALA A 177 -0.98 26.65 -8.66
CA ALA A 177 -1.87 27.48 -9.43
C ALA A 177 -2.47 26.69 -10.60
N SER A 178 -3.67 27.06 -10.99
CA SER A 178 -4.35 26.48 -12.14
C SER A 178 -4.98 27.52 -13.04
N SER A 179 -5.09 27.16 -14.31
CA SER A 179 -5.88 27.84 -15.33
C SER A 179 -6.81 26.82 -15.98
N GLU A 180 -7.59 27.23 -16.98
CA GLU A 180 -8.46 26.30 -17.71
C GLU A 180 -7.70 25.12 -18.33
N ALA A 181 -6.48 25.36 -18.82
CA ALA A 181 -5.70 24.34 -19.52
C ALA A 181 -4.53 23.76 -18.72
N SER A 182 -4.07 24.41 -17.66
CA SER A 182 -2.84 24.03 -16.97
C SER A 182 -3.00 24.11 -15.47
N ALA A 183 -2.28 23.24 -14.77
CA ALA A 183 -2.06 23.37 -13.34
C ALA A 183 -0.61 23.00 -13.01
N PHE A 184 -0.11 23.56 -11.92
CA PHE A 184 1.14 23.12 -11.31
C PHE A 184 1.04 23.20 -9.80
N SER A 185 1.79 22.36 -9.12
CA SER A 185 1.98 22.43 -7.67
C SER A 185 3.38 22.00 -7.27
N VAL A 186 3.86 22.60 -6.19
CA VAL A 186 5.10 22.22 -5.49
C VAL A 186 4.78 22.08 -4.03
N GLN A 187 5.27 21.04 -3.42
CA GLN A 187 5.10 20.75 -2.00
C GLN A 187 6.43 20.32 -1.40
N LEU A 188 6.74 20.89 -0.24
CA LEU A 188 7.90 20.58 0.58
C LEU A 188 7.41 20.09 1.93
N GLY A 189 8.07 19.09 2.49
CA GLY A 189 7.75 18.59 3.83
C GLY A 189 8.98 18.03 4.52
N GLY A 190 8.85 17.83 5.82
CA GLY A 190 9.86 17.16 6.62
C GLY A 190 9.33 16.84 8.01
N GLU A 191 9.98 15.89 8.66
CA GLU A 191 9.67 15.42 10.00
C GLU A 191 10.96 15.06 10.71
N GLU A 192 11.00 15.35 12.01
CA GLU A 192 11.96 14.84 12.97
C GLU A 192 11.20 14.11 14.06
N TYR A 193 11.69 12.98 14.49
CA TYR A 193 11.12 12.12 15.50
C TYR A 193 12.25 11.48 16.30
N ASP A 194 12.34 11.78 17.61
CA ASP A 194 13.41 11.24 18.45
C ASP A 194 13.25 9.73 18.67
N GLY A 195 12.02 9.22 18.60
CA GLY A 195 11.75 7.79 18.64
C GLY A 195 11.77 7.17 20.03
N PHE A 196 12.11 5.91 20.07
CA PHE A 196 12.32 5.06 21.24
C PHE A 196 13.25 3.92 20.83
N SER A 197 13.91 3.22 21.79
CA SER A 197 14.76 2.07 21.46
C SER A 197 14.00 1.02 20.63
N ALA A 198 14.42 0.80 19.39
CA ALA A 198 13.73 -0.07 18.44
C ALA A 198 13.84 -1.55 18.81
N THR A 199 14.93 -1.97 19.45
CA THR A 199 15.16 -3.34 19.88
C THR A 199 14.79 -3.51 21.36
N LEU A 200 14.16 -4.64 21.69
CA LEU A 200 13.86 -5.01 23.08
C LEU A 200 15.15 -5.47 23.80
N PRO A 201 15.22 -5.39 25.14
CA PRO A 201 16.43 -5.75 25.91
C PRO A 201 16.98 -7.16 25.66
N GLU A 202 16.14 -8.09 25.26
CA GLU A 202 16.50 -9.47 24.87
C GLU A 202 16.84 -9.59 23.37
N GLY A 203 16.65 -8.55 22.60
CA GLY A 203 16.88 -8.51 21.15
C GLY A 203 18.38 -8.48 20.80
N PHE A 204 18.69 -8.88 19.59
CA PHE A 204 20.07 -8.86 19.10
C PHE A 204 20.53 -7.42 18.85
N GLY A 205 21.66 -7.04 19.43
CA GLY A 205 22.29 -5.73 19.25
C GLY A 205 21.66 -4.61 20.05
N TYR A 206 20.82 -4.93 21.06
CA TYR A 206 20.16 -3.95 21.90
C TYR A 206 21.10 -2.87 22.46
N ASP A 207 20.74 -1.61 22.26
CA ASP A 207 21.28 -0.43 22.91
C ASP A 207 20.10 0.36 23.49
N PRO A 208 20.12 0.84 24.74
CA PRO A 208 18.98 1.50 25.39
C PRO A 208 18.82 2.98 24.99
N ASP A 209 19.42 3.45 23.91
CA ASP A 209 19.17 4.78 23.36
C ASP A 209 17.88 4.83 22.54
N ASP A 210 17.42 6.02 22.21
CA ASP A 210 16.26 6.21 21.36
C ASP A 210 16.70 6.16 19.89
N ASP A 211 15.96 5.39 19.07
CA ASP A 211 16.18 5.24 17.64
C ASP A 211 15.26 6.19 16.87
N GLY A 212 15.84 7.28 16.42
CA GLY A 212 15.15 8.37 15.77
C GLY A 212 14.91 8.17 14.27
N TYR A 213 14.16 9.10 13.74
CA TYR A 213 13.85 9.15 12.31
C TYR A 213 13.75 10.61 11.86
N SER A 214 14.45 10.95 10.80
CA SER A 214 14.25 12.23 10.13
C SER A 214 13.95 12.03 8.65
N HIS A 215 13.10 12.87 8.07
CA HIS A 215 12.92 12.88 6.63
C HIS A 215 12.69 14.28 6.08
N ARG A 216 13.04 14.44 4.79
CA ARG A 216 12.71 15.59 3.95
C ARG A 216 12.14 15.12 2.63
N ASN A 217 11.16 15.85 2.13
CA ASN A 217 10.52 15.48 0.88
C ASN A 217 10.22 16.69 0.00
N LEU A 218 10.19 16.44 -1.32
CA LEU A 218 9.80 17.39 -2.36
C LEU A 218 8.86 16.69 -3.33
N GLY A 219 7.66 17.22 -3.47
CA GLY A 219 6.68 16.84 -4.50
C GLY A 219 6.51 17.93 -5.54
N VAL A 220 6.45 17.56 -6.81
CA VAL A 220 6.16 18.47 -7.94
C VAL A 220 5.14 17.83 -8.84
N ARG A 221 4.08 18.56 -9.19
CA ARG A 221 3.13 18.15 -10.22
C ARG A 221 2.87 19.27 -11.19
N ALA A 222 2.72 18.91 -12.46
CA ALA A 222 2.29 19.83 -13.50
C ALA A 222 1.39 19.09 -14.48
N ARG A 223 0.36 19.74 -14.98
CA ARG A 223 -0.48 19.20 -16.06
C ARG A 223 -0.86 20.26 -17.06
N HIS A 224 -1.01 19.83 -18.30
CA HIS A 224 -1.46 20.69 -19.38
C HIS A 224 -2.39 19.93 -20.32
N GLN A 225 -3.51 20.57 -20.68
CA GLN A 225 -4.47 20.03 -21.65
C GLN A 225 -4.08 20.50 -23.06
N LEU A 226 -3.74 19.57 -23.93
CA LEU A 226 -3.36 19.82 -25.32
C LEU A 226 -4.38 19.15 -26.26
N GLY A 227 -5.42 19.89 -26.61
CA GLY A 227 -6.54 19.33 -27.37
C GLY A 227 -7.24 18.20 -26.62
N SER A 228 -7.33 17.02 -27.22
CA SER A 228 -7.89 15.80 -26.59
C SER A 228 -6.91 15.09 -25.65
N GLN A 229 -5.66 15.57 -25.55
CA GLN A 229 -4.60 14.95 -24.76
C GLN A 229 -4.35 15.75 -23.49
N ARG A 230 -4.17 15.06 -22.37
CA ARG A 230 -3.65 15.60 -21.13
C ARG A 230 -2.21 15.11 -20.95
N VAL A 231 -1.31 16.05 -20.81
CA VAL A 231 0.10 15.78 -20.46
C VAL A 231 0.27 16.14 -19.00
N SER A 232 0.74 15.20 -18.18
CA SER A 232 1.02 15.44 -16.77
C SER A 232 2.40 14.92 -16.39
N PHE A 233 3.07 15.71 -15.56
CA PHE A 233 4.35 15.39 -14.94
C PHE A 233 4.16 15.29 -13.45
N SER A 234 4.77 14.28 -12.82
CA SER A 234 4.92 14.17 -11.38
C SER A 234 6.35 13.81 -11.01
N GLY A 235 6.80 14.33 -9.89
CA GLY A 235 8.10 14.02 -9.29
C GLY A 235 7.97 14.01 -7.79
N LEU A 236 8.49 12.97 -7.14
CA LEU A 236 8.61 12.82 -5.71
C LEU A 236 10.06 12.49 -5.39
N ALA A 237 10.65 13.22 -4.45
CA ALA A 237 11.97 12.95 -3.91
C ALA A 237 11.88 12.93 -2.39
N THR A 238 12.51 11.93 -1.76
CA THR A 238 12.57 11.78 -0.31
C THR A 238 13.99 11.45 0.11
N GLU A 239 14.44 12.04 1.22
CA GLU A 239 15.69 11.72 1.90
C GLU A 239 15.36 11.46 3.37
N GLN A 240 15.90 10.37 3.91
CA GLN A 240 15.66 9.96 5.30
C GLN A 240 16.95 9.49 5.95
N ASP A 241 17.04 9.77 7.25
CA ASP A 241 17.99 9.16 8.16
C ASP A 241 17.19 8.34 9.17
N VAL A 242 17.46 7.04 9.25
CA VAL A 242 16.77 6.07 10.11
C VAL A 242 17.78 5.52 11.10
N GLU A 243 17.66 5.88 12.36
CA GLU A 243 18.51 5.36 13.43
C GLU A 243 18.05 3.97 13.86
N PHE A 244 18.98 3.13 14.25
CA PHE A 244 18.76 1.81 14.84
C PHE A 244 19.92 1.50 15.77
N ASP A 245 19.74 0.62 16.76
CA ASP A 245 20.69 0.34 17.86
C ASP A 245 22.20 0.28 17.50
N GLN A 246 22.54 0.06 16.24
CA GLN A 246 23.93 -0.10 15.82
C GLN A 246 24.40 0.99 14.86
N GLY A 247 23.56 1.98 14.56
CA GLY A 247 23.91 3.06 13.65
C GLY A 247 22.74 3.71 12.93
N VAL A 248 23.02 4.26 11.76
CA VAL A 248 22.06 4.98 10.93
C VAL A 248 22.02 4.37 9.53
N THR A 249 20.84 4.30 8.93
CA THR A 249 20.66 4.03 7.52
C THR A 249 20.21 5.29 6.80
N ASP A 250 20.99 5.75 5.83
CA ASP A 250 20.64 6.84 4.93
C ASP A 250 19.83 6.28 3.74
N VAL A 251 18.63 6.81 3.51
CA VAL A 251 17.74 6.38 2.43
C VAL A 251 17.43 7.55 1.51
N ARG A 252 17.56 7.35 0.20
CA ARG A 252 17.17 8.34 -0.82
C ARG A 252 16.31 7.67 -1.88
N GLN A 253 15.11 8.19 -2.05
CA GLN A 253 14.16 7.68 -3.03
C GLN A 253 13.69 8.79 -3.96
N HIS A 254 13.58 8.46 -5.24
CA HIS A 254 13.05 9.35 -6.27
C HIS A 254 12.10 8.56 -7.17
N ALA A 255 10.97 9.18 -7.50
CA ALA A 255 10.05 8.69 -8.52
C ALA A 255 9.65 9.84 -9.43
N ILE A 256 9.76 9.66 -10.74
CA ILE A 256 9.32 10.63 -11.74
C ILE A 256 8.46 9.97 -12.78
N ALA A 257 7.38 10.62 -13.19
CA ALA A 257 6.49 10.15 -14.25
C ALA A 257 6.08 11.27 -15.19
N LEU A 258 6.07 10.96 -16.48
CA LEU A 258 5.41 11.73 -17.52
C LEU A 258 4.26 10.87 -18.07
N ASN A 259 3.03 11.34 -17.91
CA ASN A 259 1.84 10.68 -18.42
C ASN A 259 1.24 11.51 -19.56
N ILE A 260 0.89 10.83 -20.64
CA ILE A 260 0.12 11.39 -21.77
C ILE A 260 -1.12 10.51 -21.93
N GLU A 261 -2.30 11.09 -21.68
CA GLU A 261 -3.56 10.36 -21.76
C GLU A 261 -4.62 11.17 -22.50
N GLY A 262 -5.50 10.48 -23.20
CA GLY A 262 -6.58 11.12 -23.92
C GLY A 262 -7.18 10.25 -25.01
N SER A 263 -8.03 10.84 -25.83
CA SER A 263 -8.68 10.17 -26.96
C SER A 263 -7.83 10.29 -28.22
N LEU A 264 -7.61 9.16 -28.90
CA LEU A 264 -7.04 9.12 -30.25
C LEU A 264 -8.12 9.26 -31.32
N SER A 265 -9.30 8.73 -31.05
CA SER A 265 -10.53 8.89 -31.84
C SER A 265 -11.74 8.59 -30.94
N ASP A 266 -12.96 8.71 -31.49
CA ASP A 266 -14.17 8.30 -30.80
C ASP A 266 -14.08 6.82 -30.39
N GLY A 267 -14.28 6.54 -29.08
CA GLY A 267 -14.21 5.22 -28.49
C GLY A 267 -12.80 4.61 -28.41
N TRP A 268 -11.73 5.37 -28.67
CA TRP A 268 -10.36 4.92 -28.51
C TRP A 268 -9.57 5.89 -27.64
N THR A 269 -9.27 5.48 -26.43
CA THR A 269 -8.42 6.23 -25.51
C THR A 269 -7.06 5.53 -25.33
N HIS A 270 -6.07 6.29 -24.89
CA HIS A 270 -4.78 5.75 -24.54
C HIS A 270 -4.19 6.44 -23.31
N ARG A 271 -3.24 5.75 -22.68
CA ARG A 271 -2.35 6.30 -21.66
C ARG A 271 -0.93 5.80 -21.92
N LEU A 272 -0.01 6.73 -22.10
CA LEU A 272 1.42 6.48 -22.16
C LEU A 272 2.05 7.03 -20.88
N THR A 273 2.71 6.16 -20.13
CA THR A 273 3.52 6.52 -18.95
C THR A 273 4.99 6.26 -19.27
N VAL A 274 5.82 7.28 -19.15
CA VAL A 274 7.28 7.16 -19.17
C VAL A 274 7.79 7.64 -17.84
N GLY A 275 8.53 6.81 -17.14
CA GLY A 275 8.95 7.15 -15.80
C GLY A 275 10.17 6.40 -15.32
N GLY A 276 10.63 6.75 -14.15
CA GLY A 276 11.71 6.05 -13.49
C GLY A 276 11.69 6.26 -11.98
N ALA A 277 12.27 5.29 -11.29
CA ALA A 277 12.47 5.32 -9.86
C ALA A 277 13.92 5.02 -9.50
N ARG A 278 14.37 5.60 -8.42
CA ARG A 278 15.66 5.30 -7.79
C ARG A 278 15.44 5.08 -6.30
N ASP A 279 16.14 4.08 -5.76
CA ASP A 279 16.15 3.71 -4.36
C ASP A 279 17.60 3.42 -3.96
N ASP A 280 18.19 4.29 -3.14
CA ASP A 280 19.54 4.16 -2.61
C ASP A 280 19.46 4.01 -1.09
N LEU A 281 20.08 2.97 -0.57
CA LEU A 281 20.17 2.64 0.84
C LEU A 281 21.64 2.52 1.22
N ASP A 282 22.09 3.28 2.19
CA ASP A 282 23.45 3.25 2.73
C ASP A 282 23.41 2.99 4.23
N THR A 283 24.02 1.89 4.68
CA THR A 283 24.12 1.52 6.09
C THR A 283 25.59 1.43 6.48
N PRO A 284 26.23 2.55 6.84
CA PRO A 284 27.66 2.62 7.13
C PRO A 284 28.12 1.64 8.21
N ALA A 285 27.26 1.41 9.23
CA ALA A 285 27.56 0.47 10.33
C ALA A 285 27.84 -0.95 9.83
N TYR A 286 27.23 -1.37 8.73
CA TYR A 286 27.42 -2.70 8.11
C TYR A 286 28.29 -2.64 6.86
N GLY A 287 28.75 -1.46 6.45
CA GLY A 287 29.48 -1.28 5.22
C GLY A 287 28.66 -1.65 3.97
N ALA A 288 27.34 -1.57 4.03
CA ALA A 288 26.45 -2.01 2.97
C ALA A 288 25.79 -0.83 2.26
N GLN A 289 25.97 -0.76 0.94
CA GLN A 289 25.31 0.22 0.09
C GLN A 289 24.55 -0.50 -1.03
N PHE A 290 23.23 -0.32 -1.04
CA PHE A 290 22.36 -0.83 -2.09
C PHE A 290 21.85 0.30 -2.96
N SER A 291 21.84 0.09 -4.27
CA SER A 291 21.25 1.03 -5.22
C SER A 291 20.33 0.29 -6.19
N THR A 292 19.18 0.88 -6.46
CA THR A 292 18.24 0.46 -7.49
C THR A 292 17.93 1.64 -8.40
N ARG A 293 17.91 1.41 -9.70
CA ARG A 293 17.36 2.31 -10.71
C ARG A 293 16.45 1.51 -11.62
N ARG A 294 15.24 2.01 -11.82
CA ARG A 294 14.25 1.46 -12.75
C ARG A 294 13.81 2.53 -13.73
N GLU A 295 13.69 2.18 -14.99
CA GLU A 295 13.11 3.01 -16.04
C GLU A 295 12.01 2.21 -16.71
N ASN A 296 10.86 2.81 -16.95
CA ASN A 296 9.73 2.13 -17.55
C ASN A 296 9.02 2.97 -18.60
N LEU A 297 8.56 2.29 -19.64
CA LEU A 297 7.56 2.80 -20.57
C LEU A 297 6.37 1.83 -20.53
N ASP A 298 5.20 2.38 -20.28
CA ASP A 298 3.93 1.64 -20.23
C ASP A 298 2.93 2.35 -21.15
N TRP A 299 2.45 1.65 -22.19
CA TRP A 299 1.51 2.24 -23.15
C TRP A 299 0.27 1.39 -23.26
N VAL A 300 -0.83 1.90 -22.74
CA VAL A 300 -2.11 1.22 -22.63
C VAL A 300 -3.12 1.88 -23.56
N HIS A 301 -3.91 1.06 -24.23
CA HIS A 301 -5.03 1.45 -25.09
C HIS A 301 -6.32 0.84 -24.59
N ASP A 302 -7.41 1.61 -24.63
CA ASP A 302 -8.78 1.14 -24.39
C ASP A 302 -9.62 1.50 -25.63
N VAL A 303 -10.17 0.47 -26.26
CA VAL A 303 -11.00 0.59 -27.48
C VAL A 303 -12.40 0.08 -27.18
N THR A 304 -13.39 0.94 -27.29
CA THR A 304 -14.80 0.55 -27.26
C THR A 304 -15.14 -0.16 -28.58
N VAL A 305 -15.42 -1.45 -28.53
CA VAL A 305 -15.72 -2.26 -29.71
C VAL A 305 -17.19 -2.17 -30.09
N ALA A 306 -18.09 -2.31 -29.12
CA ALA A 306 -19.54 -2.16 -29.31
C ALA A 306 -20.22 -2.02 -27.94
N GLY A 307 -21.10 -1.03 -27.76
CA GLY A 307 -21.80 -0.79 -26.48
C GLY A 307 -20.81 -0.67 -25.34
N ASP A 308 -20.97 -1.49 -24.30
CA ASP A 308 -20.07 -1.53 -23.12
C ASP A 308 -18.95 -2.57 -23.25
N GLN A 309 -18.60 -2.97 -24.49
CA GLN A 309 -17.52 -3.92 -24.74
C GLN A 309 -16.22 -3.18 -25.06
N HIS A 310 -15.18 -3.49 -24.32
CA HIS A 310 -13.87 -2.84 -24.38
C HIS A 310 -12.76 -3.86 -24.67
N LEU A 311 -11.87 -3.50 -25.56
CA LEU A 311 -10.60 -4.18 -25.78
C LEU A 311 -9.50 -3.30 -25.17
N VAL A 312 -8.85 -3.80 -24.12
CA VAL A 312 -7.74 -3.13 -23.46
C VAL A 312 -6.46 -3.87 -23.83
N PHE A 313 -5.47 -3.17 -24.35
CA PHE A 313 -4.19 -3.79 -24.69
C PHE A 313 -3.04 -2.81 -24.47
N GLY A 314 -1.84 -3.35 -24.29
CA GLY A 314 -0.69 -2.50 -24.05
C GLY A 314 0.64 -3.20 -24.16
N LEU A 315 1.69 -2.36 -24.11
CA LEU A 315 3.09 -2.74 -24.09
C LEU A 315 3.74 -2.17 -22.85
N ASN A 316 4.64 -2.95 -22.26
CA ASN A 316 5.46 -2.53 -21.12
C ASN A 316 6.93 -2.83 -21.42
N LEU A 317 7.79 -1.84 -21.27
CA LEU A 317 9.24 -1.96 -21.41
C LEU A 317 9.85 -1.48 -20.09
N GLN A 318 10.75 -2.24 -19.52
CA GLN A 318 11.43 -1.91 -18.26
C GLN A 318 12.92 -2.23 -18.38
N ASP A 319 13.75 -1.29 -17.96
CA ASP A 319 15.17 -1.46 -17.65
C ASP A 319 15.35 -1.35 -16.15
N GLU A 320 16.06 -2.28 -15.56
CA GLU A 320 16.30 -2.36 -14.13
C GLU A 320 17.76 -2.57 -13.86
N ARG A 321 18.33 -1.73 -13.00
CA ARG A 321 19.72 -1.81 -12.55
C ARG A 321 19.75 -1.87 -11.04
N GLY A 322 20.56 -2.79 -10.52
CA GLY A 322 20.78 -2.88 -9.09
C GLY A 322 22.23 -3.22 -8.77
N SER A 323 22.66 -2.76 -7.62
CA SER A 323 24.01 -3.06 -7.12
C SER A 323 24.03 -3.15 -5.60
N ASN A 324 24.99 -3.91 -5.11
CA ASN A 324 25.40 -3.95 -3.71
C ASN A 324 26.92 -3.71 -3.64
N VAL A 325 27.35 -2.78 -2.78
CA VAL A 325 28.75 -2.40 -2.57
C VAL A 325 29.09 -2.60 -1.11
N ASP A 326 30.18 -3.34 -0.85
CA ASP A 326 30.83 -3.38 0.46
C ASP A 326 31.71 -2.13 0.59
N THR A 327 31.28 -1.15 1.38
CA THR A 327 32.00 0.12 1.56
C THR A 327 33.23 -0.02 2.46
N PHE A 328 33.32 -1.05 3.31
CA PHE A 328 34.53 -1.34 4.10
C PHE A 328 35.66 -1.89 3.22
N ALA A 329 35.32 -2.79 2.31
CA ALA A 329 36.28 -3.32 1.34
C ALA A 329 36.49 -2.39 0.13
N GLY A 330 35.60 -1.43 -0.10
CA GLY A 330 35.56 -0.60 -1.30
C GLY A 330 35.32 -1.43 -2.57
N ALA A 331 34.54 -2.50 -2.47
CA ALA A 331 34.35 -3.49 -3.53
C ALA A 331 32.87 -3.66 -3.89
N THR A 332 32.59 -3.78 -5.18
CA THR A 332 31.25 -4.16 -5.65
C THR A 332 31.02 -5.64 -5.36
N VAL A 333 29.99 -5.93 -4.56
CA VAL A 333 29.56 -7.29 -4.23
C VAL A 333 28.88 -7.92 -5.44
N TYR A 334 27.91 -7.21 -6.01
CA TYR A 334 27.33 -7.49 -7.33
C TYR A 334 26.79 -6.22 -7.97
N SER A 335 26.66 -6.23 -9.30
CA SER A 335 25.96 -5.23 -10.08
C SER A 335 25.36 -5.92 -11.31
N ALA A 336 24.08 -5.68 -11.55
CA ALA A 336 23.34 -6.29 -12.66
C ALA A 336 22.41 -5.27 -13.32
N GLU A 337 22.17 -5.50 -14.61
CA GLU A 337 21.18 -4.80 -15.42
C GLU A 337 20.28 -5.86 -16.06
N LEU A 338 18.98 -5.67 -15.97
CA LEU A 338 17.98 -6.62 -16.46
C LEU A 338 16.95 -5.89 -17.29
N ASN A 339 16.69 -6.43 -18.47
CA ASN A 339 15.65 -5.94 -19.38
C ASN A 339 14.41 -6.81 -19.30
N HIS A 340 13.26 -6.16 -19.38
CA HIS A 340 11.97 -6.81 -19.37
C HIS A 340 11.03 -6.19 -20.39
N TYR A 341 10.44 -7.01 -21.24
CA TYR A 341 9.51 -6.63 -22.30
C TYR A 341 8.20 -7.42 -22.14
N ALA A 342 7.06 -6.74 -22.28
CA ALA A 342 5.80 -7.43 -22.15
C ALA A 342 4.71 -6.81 -23.03
N GLY A 343 3.74 -7.65 -23.38
CA GLY A 343 2.51 -7.25 -24.05
C GLY A 343 1.31 -7.93 -23.43
N PHE A 344 0.18 -7.23 -23.36
CA PHE A 344 -1.05 -7.79 -22.84
C PHE A 344 -2.25 -7.38 -23.68
N VAL A 345 -3.31 -8.20 -23.59
CA VAL A 345 -4.63 -7.92 -24.14
C VAL A 345 -5.71 -8.37 -23.15
N GLY A 346 -6.71 -7.52 -22.95
CA GLY A 346 -7.87 -7.78 -22.12
C GLY A 346 -9.16 -7.49 -22.88
N TRP A 347 -10.19 -8.26 -22.60
CA TRP A 347 -11.55 -8.02 -23.05
C TRP A 347 -12.46 -7.89 -21.84
N GLN A 348 -13.14 -6.76 -21.74
CA GLN A 348 -13.99 -6.39 -20.60
C GLN A 348 -15.31 -5.86 -21.12
N GLY A 349 -16.38 -6.12 -20.39
CA GLY A 349 -17.68 -5.55 -20.75
C GLY A 349 -18.83 -6.11 -19.97
N ALA A 350 -20.01 -5.59 -20.31
CA ALA A 350 -21.27 -6.00 -19.73
C ALA A 350 -22.20 -6.60 -20.82
N HIS A 351 -23.03 -7.56 -20.42
CA HIS A 351 -24.11 -8.09 -21.22
C HIS A 351 -25.34 -8.40 -20.34
N GLY A 352 -26.34 -7.53 -20.39
CA GLY A 352 -27.45 -7.57 -19.45
C GLY A 352 -26.98 -7.37 -18.01
N ASP A 353 -27.32 -8.33 -17.15
CA ASP A 353 -26.92 -8.28 -15.73
C ASP A 353 -25.54 -8.92 -15.47
N PHE A 354 -24.82 -9.31 -16.52
CA PHE A 354 -23.53 -9.99 -16.39
C PHE A 354 -22.39 -9.12 -16.89
N ASP A 355 -21.34 -9.02 -16.09
CA ASP A 355 -20.07 -8.43 -16.47
C ASP A 355 -19.02 -9.51 -16.64
N HIS A 356 -18.05 -9.27 -17.52
CA HIS A 356 -16.94 -10.18 -17.75
C HIS A 356 -15.63 -9.44 -17.92
N GLU A 357 -14.56 -10.11 -17.54
CA GLU A 357 -13.19 -9.68 -17.74
C GLU A 357 -12.33 -10.89 -18.09
N LEU A 358 -11.60 -10.79 -19.20
CA LEU A 358 -10.59 -11.77 -19.62
C LEU A 358 -9.31 -11.01 -19.93
N ALA A 359 -8.16 -11.51 -19.49
CA ALA A 359 -6.87 -10.94 -19.86
C ALA A 359 -5.81 -12.02 -20.05
N LEU A 360 -4.89 -11.73 -20.97
CA LEU A 360 -3.69 -12.53 -21.23
C LEU A 360 -2.51 -11.58 -21.37
N ARG A 361 -1.37 -11.99 -20.82
CA ARG A 361 -0.10 -11.27 -20.91
C ARG A 361 1.03 -12.24 -21.18
N HIS A 362 1.99 -11.76 -21.93
CA HIS A 362 3.26 -12.43 -22.17
C HIS A 362 4.39 -11.48 -21.77
N ASP A 363 5.31 -11.99 -20.96
CA ASP A 363 6.49 -11.32 -20.46
C ASP A 363 7.71 -12.05 -21.00
N ASP A 364 8.75 -11.31 -21.38
CA ASP A 364 10.08 -11.81 -21.72
C ASP A 364 11.11 -11.06 -20.88
N HIS A 365 11.77 -11.78 -19.98
CA HIS A 365 12.67 -11.22 -18.98
C HIS A 365 14.06 -11.83 -19.10
N GLU A 366 15.08 -11.01 -19.06
CA GLU A 366 16.47 -11.40 -19.30
C GLU A 366 16.97 -12.49 -18.36
N ALA A 367 16.53 -12.48 -17.08
CA ALA A 367 17.03 -13.45 -16.08
C ALA A 367 16.35 -14.83 -16.18
N PHE A 368 15.06 -14.94 -16.50
CA PHE A 368 14.33 -16.20 -16.42
C PHE A 368 13.55 -16.56 -17.71
N GLY A 369 13.66 -15.73 -18.77
CA GLY A 369 13.00 -15.96 -20.06
C GLY A 369 11.52 -15.61 -20.05
N ALA A 370 10.72 -16.39 -20.77
CA ALA A 370 9.33 -16.10 -21.06
C ALA A 370 8.38 -16.62 -19.97
N GLU A 371 7.42 -15.78 -19.57
CA GLU A 371 6.30 -16.15 -18.69
C GLU A 371 4.97 -15.68 -19.30
N ALA A 372 3.91 -16.47 -19.13
CA ALA A 372 2.58 -16.12 -19.59
C ALA A 372 1.57 -16.20 -18.45
N THR A 373 0.76 -15.16 -18.30
CA THR A 373 -0.29 -15.09 -17.27
C THR A 373 -1.65 -14.79 -17.84
N GLY A 374 -2.67 -15.34 -17.20
CA GLY A 374 -4.07 -15.16 -17.57
C GLY A 374 -4.94 -14.80 -16.39
N GLN A 375 -6.08 -14.18 -16.70
CA GLN A 375 -7.10 -13.81 -15.74
C GLN A 375 -8.47 -13.93 -16.38
N ALA A 376 -9.47 -14.36 -15.60
CA ALA A 376 -10.86 -14.40 -16.00
C ALA A 376 -11.76 -14.03 -14.83
N ALA A 377 -12.77 -13.20 -15.06
CA ALA A 377 -13.77 -12.90 -14.05
C ALA A 377 -15.16 -12.78 -14.68
N LEU A 378 -16.18 -13.16 -13.91
CA LEU A 378 -17.59 -13.07 -14.27
C LEU A 378 -18.35 -12.49 -13.07
N GLY A 379 -19.07 -11.40 -13.29
CA GLY A 379 -19.95 -10.75 -12.34
C GLY A 379 -21.43 -10.94 -12.71
N TRP A 380 -22.26 -11.04 -11.69
CA TRP A 380 -23.72 -10.97 -11.83
C TRP A 380 -24.23 -9.80 -10.98
N ASN A 381 -24.81 -8.83 -11.65
CA ASN A 381 -25.42 -7.66 -11.03
C ASN A 381 -26.87 -7.98 -10.65
N HIS A 382 -27.24 -7.63 -9.45
CA HIS A 382 -28.61 -7.68 -8.97
C HIS A 382 -29.02 -6.32 -8.39
N THR A 383 -30.28 -6.14 -8.03
CA THR A 383 -30.89 -4.82 -7.70
C THR A 383 -30.04 -3.93 -6.78
N ASP A 384 -29.38 -4.50 -5.77
CA ASP A 384 -28.66 -3.74 -4.74
C ASP A 384 -27.20 -4.21 -4.58
N GLY A 385 -26.63 -4.88 -5.59
CA GLY A 385 -25.27 -5.37 -5.47
C GLY A 385 -24.81 -6.28 -6.58
N ARG A 386 -23.69 -6.95 -6.32
CA ARG A 386 -23.01 -7.83 -7.27
C ARG A 386 -22.44 -9.04 -6.55
N VAL A 387 -22.50 -10.20 -7.22
CA VAL A 387 -21.70 -11.39 -6.93
C VAL A 387 -20.71 -11.59 -8.08
N TYR A 388 -19.46 -11.87 -7.80
CA TYR A 388 -18.49 -12.18 -8.85
C TYR A 388 -17.62 -13.37 -8.49
N LEU A 389 -17.17 -14.08 -9.51
CA LEU A 389 -16.15 -15.12 -9.44
C LEU A 389 -14.97 -14.67 -10.29
N SER A 390 -13.78 -14.67 -9.73
CA SER A 390 -12.56 -14.35 -10.47
C SER A 390 -11.49 -15.42 -10.26
N TRP A 391 -10.73 -15.66 -11.33
CA TRP A 391 -9.54 -16.49 -11.34
C TRP A 391 -8.40 -15.67 -11.94
N GLY A 392 -7.21 -15.77 -11.36
CA GLY A 392 -6.04 -15.07 -11.86
C GLY A 392 -4.75 -15.80 -11.53
N GLN A 393 -3.77 -15.62 -12.41
CA GLN A 393 -2.39 -16.05 -12.25
C GLN A 393 -1.52 -14.85 -11.90
N GLY A 394 -0.48 -15.11 -11.09
CA GLY A 394 0.55 -14.15 -10.77
C GLY A 394 1.93 -14.80 -10.88
N PHE A 395 2.94 -13.99 -11.05
CA PHE A 395 4.33 -14.43 -10.95
C PHE A 395 5.19 -13.34 -10.31
N ARG A 396 6.36 -13.73 -9.81
CA ARG A 396 7.40 -12.83 -9.32
C ARG A 396 8.77 -13.27 -9.85
N ALA A 397 9.49 -12.33 -10.43
CA ALA A 397 10.89 -12.50 -10.81
C ALA A 397 11.77 -12.68 -9.55
N PRO A 398 12.83 -13.50 -9.59
CA PRO A 398 13.86 -13.47 -8.57
C PRO A 398 14.50 -12.07 -8.48
N ASN A 399 14.75 -11.58 -7.28
CA ASN A 399 15.45 -10.32 -7.07
C ASN A 399 16.98 -10.50 -7.14
N LEU A 400 17.73 -9.39 -7.17
CA LEU A 400 19.17 -9.46 -7.37
C LEU A 400 19.93 -10.08 -6.21
N ASN A 401 19.46 -9.96 -4.96
CA ASN A 401 20.03 -10.67 -3.83
C ASN A 401 19.84 -12.20 -3.98
N GLU A 402 18.65 -12.62 -4.40
CA GLU A 402 18.35 -14.03 -4.63
C GLU A 402 19.17 -14.62 -5.78
N LEU A 403 19.52 -13.81 -6.79
CA LEU A 403 20.33 -14.26 -7.93
C LEU A 403 21.83 -14.19 -7.65
N TYR A 404 22.34 -13.09 -7.05
CA TYR A 404 23.75 -12.75 -7.14
C TYR A 404 24.46 -12.51 -5.80
N SER A 405 23.76 -12.46 -4.67
CA SER A 405 24.42 -12.27 -3.38
C SER A 405 25.42 -13.40 -3.10
N PRO A 406 26.67 -13.10 -2.71
CA PRO A 406 27.62 -14.16 -2.29
C PRO A 406 27.28 -14.72 -0.91
N GLY A 407 26.28 -14.14 -0.21
CA GLY A 407 25.96 -14.49 1.18
C GLY A 407 27.02 -14.07 2.18
N PHE A 408 26.90 -14.57 3.40
CA PHE A 408 27.83 -14.31 4.49
C PHE A 408 28.70 -15.56 4.73
N GLY A 409 29.98 -15.51 4.37
CA GLY A 409 30.87 -16.66 4.52
C GLY A 409 30.43 -17.91 3.74
N GLY A 410 29.69 -17.73 2.65
CA GLY A 410 29.09 -18.80 1.83
C GLY A 410 27.71 -19.29 2.31
N LEU A 411 27.15 -18.69 3.38
CA LEU A 411 25.77 -18.94 3.81
C LEU A 411 24.83 -17.90 3.17
N PHE A 412 23.61 -18.31 2.85
CA PHE A 412 22.59 -17.47 2.21
C PHE A 412 23.01 -16.91 0.85
N ALA A 413 23.77 -17.69 0.09
CA ALA A 413 24.19 -17.29 -1.25
C ALA A 413 23.02 -17.31 -2.24
N GLY A 414 23.06 -16.40 -3.21
CA GLY A 414 22.13 -16.35 -4.33
C GLY A 414 22.36 -17.51 -5.31
N ASN A 415 21.42 -17.68 -6.24
CA ASN A 415 21.43 -18.70 -7.26
C ASN A 415 20.93 -18.11 -8.61
N PRO A 416 21.81 -17.98 -9.62
CA PRO A 416 21.41 -17.47 -10.93
C PRO A 416 20.43 -18.35 -11.72
N ASP A 417 20.25 -19.62 -11.32
CA ASP A 417 19.40 -20.61 -11.99
C ASP A 417 17.98 -20.66 -11.39
N LEU A 418 17.54 -19.63 -10.67
CA LEU A 418 16.22 -19.58 -10.08
C LEU A 418 15.13 -19.36 -11.15
N ASP A 419 14.07 -20.16 -11.04
CA ASP A 419 12.80 -19.92 -11.74
C ASP A 419 11.96 -18.82 -11.04
N PRO A 420 11.06 -18.14 -11.76
CA PRO A 420 10.11 -17.22 -11.14
C PRO A 420 9.11 -17.99 -10.25
N GLU A 421 8.69 -17.35 -9.16
CA GLU A 421 7.57 -17.83 -8.35
C GLU A 421 6.27 -17.66 -9.12
N ARG A 422 5.33 -18.60 -8.99
CA ARG A 422 4.03 -18.58 -9.68
C ARG A 422 2.88 -18.74 -8.73
N SER A 423 1.77 -18.07 -9.02
CA SER A 423 0.55 -18.22 -8.24
C SER A 423 -0.68 -18.47 -9.10
N ASN A 424 -1.65 -19.15 -8.47
CA ASN A 424 -3.02 -19.29 -8.98
C ASN A 424 -3.97 -18.93 -7.83
N SER A 425 -4.92 -18.03 -8.11
CA SER A 425 -5.92 -17.63 -7.12
C SER A 425 -7.32 -17.74 -7.69
N LEU A 426 -8.26 -18.16 -6.83
CA LEU A 426 -9.70 -18.17 -7.10
C LEU A 426 -10.36 -17.33 -6.00
N GLU A 427 -11.28 -16.45 -6.40
CA GLU A 427 -12.00 -15.56 -5.49
C GLU A 427 -13.49 -15.55 -5.82
N LEU A 428 -14.33 -15.63 -4.77
CA LEU A 428 -15.76 -15.38 -4.81
C LEU A 428 -16.04 -14.12 -3.99
N GLY A 429 -16.52 -13.06 -4.67
CA GLY A 429 -16.82 -11.77 -4.05
C GLY A 429 -18.32 -11.47 -4.06
N LEU A 430 -18.76 -10.78 -3.04
CA LEU A 430 -20.10 -10.21 -2.88
C LEU A 430 -19.97 -8.76 -2.44
N ASN A 431 -20.59 -7.85 -3.17
CA ASN A 431 -20.85 -6.49 -2.74
C ASN A 431 -22.37 -6.27 -2.71
N HIS A 432 -22.93 -5.80 -1.60
CA HIS A 432 -24.36 -5.60 -1.47
C HIS A 432 -24.69 -4.41 -0.58
N ARG A 433 -25.66 -3.62 -0.99
CA ARG A 433 -26.17 -2.47 -0.21
C ARG A 433 -27.49 -2.83 0.47
N PHE A 434 -27.44 -2.98 1.78
CA PHE A 434 -28.62 -3.17 2.62
C PHE A 434 -29.16 -1.82 3.12
N GLY A 435 -29.97 -1.15 2.31
CA GLY A 435 -30.43 0.21 2.63
C GLY A 435 -29.27 1.22 2.68
N ALA A 436 -28.87 1.65 3.88
CA ALA A 436 -27.76 2.58 4.07
C ALA A 436 -26.44 1.88 4.47
N VAL A 437 -26.38 0.56 4.43
CA VAL A 437 -25.21 -0.24 4.81
C VAL A 437 -24.59 -0.82 3.55
N ASP A 438 -23.33 -0.49 3.26
CA ASP A 438 -22.53 -1.14 2.26
C ASP A 438 -21.79 -2.32 2.90
N PHE A 439 -22.01 -3.51 2.36
CA PHE A 439 -21.44 -4.76 2.82
C PHE A 439 -20.62 -5.42 1.72
N GLY A 440 -19.42 -5.86 2.04
CA GLY A 440 -18.55 -6.65 1.19
C GLY A 440 -18.12 -7.96 1.85
N ALA A 441 -18.01 -9.02 1.05
CA ALA A 441 -17.44 -10.30 1.48
C ALA A 441 -16.63 -10.91 0.33
N ASN A 442 -15.39 -11.33 0.62
CA ASN A 442 -14.52 -11.97 -0.36
C ASN A 442 -13.94 -13.24 0.23
N LEU A 443 -14.25 -14.37 -0.38
CA LEU A 443 -13.68 -15.68 -0.07
C LEU A 443 -12.64 -15.99 -1.14
N TYR A 444 -11.40 -16.29 -0.73
CA TYR A 444 -10.32 -16.53 -1.68
C TYR A 444 -9.46 -17.72 -1.29
N ARG A 445 -8.86 -18.33 -2.31
CA ARG A 445 -7.82 -19.36 -2.19
C ARG A 445 -6.70 -19.04 -3.16
N THR A 446 -5.48 -18.90 -2.62
CA THR A 446 -4.25 -18.67 -3.39
C THR A 446 -3.27 -19.80 -3.15
N ARG A 447 -2.70 -20.33 -4.23
CA ARG A 447 -1.59 -21.27 -4.19
C ARG A 447 -0.40 -20.66 -4.88
N ILE A 448 0.74 -20.66 -4.20
CA ILE A 448 2.02 -20.18 -4.73
C ILE A 448 2.95 -21.38 -4.83
N SER A 449 3.55 -21.58 -5.99
CA SER A 449 4.57 -22.62 -6.26
C SER A 449 5.90 -21.96 -6.57
N ASP A 450 6.96 -22.78 -6.48
CA ASP A 450 8.32 -22.37 -6.78
C ASP A 450 8.81 -21.20 -5.91
N LEU A 451 8.25 -21.08 -4.69
CA LEU A 451 8.64 -20.05 -3.72
C LEU A 451 10.15 -20.09 -3.51
N ILE A 452 10.78 -18.95 -3.62
CA ILE A 452 12.21 -18.77 -3.39
C ILE A 452 12.45 -18.65 -1.89
N ALA A 453 13.30 -19.52 -1.37
CA ALA A 453 13.70 -19.53 0.02
C ALA A 453 15.17 -19.90 0.15
N PHE A 454 15.84 -19.32 1.16
CA PHE A 454 17.19 -19.72 1.51
C PHE A 454 17.11 -20.98 2.35
N GLN A 455 17.25 -22.13 1.72
CA GLN A 455 17.12 -23.44 2.33
C GLN A 455 18.17 -24.42 1.80
N GLY A 456 18.32 -25.50 2.54
CA GLY A 456 19.03 -26.71 2.11
C GLY A 456 20.53 -26.67 2.28
N GLY A 457 21.05 -27.84 2.64
CA GLY A 457 22.47 -28.09 2.79
C GLY A 457 23.15 -27.27 3.89
N GLU A 458 24.45 -27.25 3.84
CA GLU A 458 25.28 -26.49 4.77
C GLU A 458 25.35 -25.00 4.44
N THR A 459 24.84 -24.57 3.27
CA THR A 459 25.01 -23.19 2.75
C THR A 459 23.75 -22.36 2.74
N PHE A 460 22.57 -22.93 2.95
CA PHE A 460 21.28 -22.20 2.85
C PHE A 460 21.17 -21.34 1.57
N GLN A 461 21.49 -21.92 0.43
CA GLN A 461 21.43 -21.24 -0.86
C GLN A 461 19.98 -20.91 -1.24
N ALA A 462 19.77 -19.85 -2.04
CA ALA A 462 18.46 -19.51 -2.62
C ALA A 462 18.01 -20.61 -3.60
N VAL A 463 16.82 -21.17 -3.39
CA VAL A 463 16.27 -22.29 -4.17
C VAL A 463 14.75 -22.19 -4.31
N ASN A 464 14.20 -22.70 -5.41
CA ASN A 464 12.76 -22.83 -5.64
C ASN A 464 12.25 -24.14 -5.01
N VAL A 465 11.95 -24.15 -3.73
CA VAL A 465 11.57 -25.42 -3.03
C VAL A 465 10.27 -25.33 -2.27
N ALA A 466 9.73 -24.12 -2.03
CA ALA A 466 8.60 -23.97 -1.15
C ALA A 466 7.28 -23.83 -1.94
N ARG A 467 6.19 -24.18 -1.27
CA ARG A 467 4.82 -23.88 -1.69
C ARG A 467 4.14 -23.13 -0.57
N ALA A 468 3.26 -22.20 -0.92
CA ALA A 468 2.33 -21.60 0.04
C ALA A 468 0.90 -21.85 -0.41
N GLU A 469 0.05 -22.14 0.56
CA GLU A 469 -1.40 -22.21 0.40
C GLU A 469 -2.01 -21.19 1.35
N ILE A 470 -2.89 -20.33 0.83
CA ILE A 470 -3.53 -19.27 1.59
C ILE A 470 -5.02 -19.31 1.28
N ASP A 471 -5.81 -19.62 2.29
CA ASP A 471 -7.26 -19.55 2.29
C ASP A 471 -7.70 -18.37 3.16
N GLY A 472 -8.68 -17.58 2.69
CA GLY A 472 -9.13 -16.46 3.51
C GLY A 472 -10.53 -15.96 3.20
N LEU A 473 -11.09 -15.26 4.19
CA LEU A 473 -12.34 -14.54 4.12
C LEU A 473 -12.13 -13.10 4.61
N GLU A 474 -12.45 -12.14 3.78
CA GLU A 474 -12.51 -10.72 4.13
C GLU A 474 -13.97 -10.29 4.20
N LEU A 475 -14.30 -9.51 5.23
CA LEU A 475 -15.60 -8.89 5.41
C LEU A 475 -15.42 -7.39 5.59
N THR A 476 -16.27 -6.59 4.95
CA THR A 476 -16.30 -5.14 5.12
C THR A 476 -17.73 -4.67 5.36
N LEU A 477 -17.88 -3.66 6.18
CA LEU A 477 -19.15 -3.04 6.46
C LEU A 477 -18.94 -1.54 6.69
N ASP A 478 -19.60 -0.72 5.87
CA ASP A 478 -19.60 0.72 5.98
C ASP A 478 -21.02 1.25 6.06
N ARG A 479 -21.23 2.22 6.94
CA ARG A 479 -22.51 2.89 7.11
C ARG A 479 -22.32 4.33 7.50
N GLN A 480 -23.00 5.21 6.78
CA GLN A 480 -23.24 6.58 7.24
C GLN A 480 -24.70 6.75 7.63
N PHE A 481 -24.92 7.31 8.81
CA PHE A 481 -26.26 7.58 9.31
C PHE A 481 -26.28 8.96 9.97
N GLU A 482 -26.90 9.95 9.33
CA GLU A 482 -26.90 11.35 9.79
C GLU A 482 -25.48 11.87 10.08
N ALA A 483 -25.19 12.17 11.35
CA ALA A 483 -23.89 12.64 11.81
C ALA A 483 -22.94 11.50 12.21
N TRP A 484 -23.37 10.25 12.19
CA TRP A 484 -22.58 9.08 12.54
C TRP A 484 -21.98 8.42 11.32
N ARG A 485 -20.73 8.00 11.43
CA ARG A 485 -20.05 7.08 10.51
C ARG A 485 -19.64 5.83 11.29
N PHE A 486 -19.95 4.68 10.74
CA PHE A 486 -19.49 3.39 11.25
C PHE A 486 -18.79 2.63 10.13
N GLY A 487 -17.57 2.17 10.38
CA GLY A 487 -16.81 1.29 9.51
C GLY A 487 -16.32 0.08 10.28
N ALA A 488 -16.36 -1.08 9.67
CA ALA A 488 -15.77 -2.29 10.23
C ALA A 488 -15.21 -3.17 9.13
N ASN A 489 -14.10 -3.83 9.40
CA ASN A 489 -13.61 -4.91 8.55
C ASN A 489 -13.03 -6.05 9.37
N GLY A 490 -13.03 -7.23 8.78
CA GLY A 490 -12.48 -8.43 9.39
C GLY A 490 -11.79 -9.28 8.33
N THR A 491 -10.66 -9.85 8.69
CA THR A 491 -9.90 -10.82 7.90
C THR A 491 -9.75 -12.10 8.70
N PHE A 492 -10.10 -13.20 8.10
CA PHE A 492 -9.82 -14.56 8.57
C PHE A 492 -8.97 -15.21 7.50
N GLN A 493 -7.80 -15.68 7.85
CA GLN A 493 -6.89 -16.33 6.89
C GLN A 493 -6.18 -17.52 7.53
N ASP A 494 -5.87 -18.50 6.70
CA ASP A 494 -4.99 -19.61 7.00
C ASP A 494 -3.89 -19.62 5.93
N ALA A 495 -2.68 -19.20 6.31
CA ALA A 495 -1.54 -19.07 5.43
C ALA A 495 -0.45 -20.05 5.84
N ARG A 496 -0.22 -21.08 5.02
CA ARG A 496 0.66 -22.22 5.36
C ARG A 496 1.69 -22.51 4.29
N ASN A 497 2.81 -23.02 4.74
CA ASN A 497 3.76 -23.71 3.87
C ASN A 497 3.14 -25.04 3.42
N GLY A 498 2.85 -25.18 2.14
CA GLY A 498 2.16 -26.34 1.57
C GLY A 498 2.97 -27.65 1.56
N GLN A 499 4.23 -27.66 2.02
CA GLN A 499 5.05 -28.86 2.16
C GLN A 499 5.15 -29.31 3.62
N THR A 500 5.27 -28.36 4.55
CA THR A 500 5.50 -28.65 5.97
C THR A 500 4.25 -28.48 6.83
N ASP A 501 3.19 -27.94 6.28
CA ASP A 501 1.92 -27.57 6.94
C ASP A 501 2.11 -26.60 8.14
N ARG A 502 3.25 -25.88 8.16
CA ARG A 502 3.50 -24.84 9.17
C ARG A 502 2.91 -23.52 8.72
N GLU A 503 2.44 -22.74 9.67
CA GLU A 503 2.00 -21.37 9.43
C GLU A 503 3.14 -20.52 8.84
N LEU A 504 2.78 -19.62 7.92
CA LEU A 504 3.71 -18.61 7.44
C LEU A 504 3.92 -17.56 8.54
N LEU A 505 5.17 -17.13 8.71
CA LEU A 505 5.55 -16.22 9.79
C LEU A 505 4.89 -14.84 9.66
N ARG A 506 4.54 -14.25 10.81
CA ARG A 506 4.05 -12.86 10.93
C ARG A 506 2.67 -12.60 10.31
N ARG A 507 1.86 -13.64 10.09
CA ARG A 507 0.48 -13.53 9.59
C ARG A 507 -0.50 -13.91 10.69
N PRO A 508 -1.30 -12.97 11.21
CA PRO A 508 -2.37 -13.32 12.14
C PRO A 508 -3.50 -14.02 11.40
N ASP A 509 -4.05 -15.10 11.98
CA ASP A 509 -5.21 -15.80 11.41
C ASP A 509 -6.48 -14.97 11.44
N ARG A 510 -6.57 -14.03 12.37
CA ARG A 510 -7.76 -13.20 12.58
C ARG A 510 -7.35 -11.77 12.85
N LYS A 511 -7.99 -10.86 12.13
CA LYS A 511 -7.79 -9.44 12.29
C LYS A 511 -9.12 -8.72 12.16
N PHE A 512 -9.36 -7.73 13.02
CA PHE A 512 -10.57 -6.93 13.01
C PHE A 512 -10.23 -5.47 13.21
N ASN A 513 -10.91 -4.59 12.48
CA ASN A 513 -10.84 -3.16 12.68
C ASN A 513 -12.26 -2.61 12.75
N VAL A 514 -12.51 -1.68 13.66
CA VAL A 514 -13.79 -0.98 13.83
C VAL A 514 -13.52 0.49 14.03
N GLU A 515 -14.27 1.33 13.36
CA GLU A 515 -14.28 2.78 13.52
C GLU A 515 -15.69 3.27 13.79
N LEU A 516 -15.84 4.19 14.74
CA LEU A 516 -17.08 4.91 15.01
C LEU A 516 -16.78 6.40 15.09
N GLY A 517 -17.33 7.18 14.18
CA GLY A 517 -17.20 8.63 14.09
C GLY A 517 -18.51 9.36 14.31
N TYR A 518 -18.42 10.58 14.87
CA TYR A 518 -19.55 11.50 15.03
C TYR A 518 -19.15 12.93 14.63
N ARG A 519 -19.96 13.55 13.79
CA ARG A 519 -19.82 14.95 13.37
C ARG A 519 -20.75 15.86 14.15
N PHE A 520 -20.19 16.78 14.92
CA PHE A 520 -20.95 17.80 15.63
C PHE A 520 -21.29 18.99 14.71
N ALA A 521 -22.40 19.65 15.01
CA ALA A 521 -22.86 20.81 14.24
C ALA A 521 -21.90 22.02 14.25
N ASN A 522 -21.01 22.10 15.23
CA ASN A 522 -20.00 23.16 15.37
C ASN A 522 -18.70 22.91 14.61
N GLY A 523 -18.67 21.92 13.70
CA GLY A 523 -17.50 21.60 12.88
C GLY A 523 -16.46 20.70 13.56
N ILE A 524 -16.77 20.16 14.73
CA ILE A 524 -15.91 19.14 15.39
C ILE A 524 -16.34 17.76 14.91
N ASN A 525 -15.36 16.94 14.50
CA ASN A 525 -15.53 15.51 14.27
C ASN A 525 -14.74 14.76 15.33
N VAL A 526 -15.31 13.69 15.87
CA VAL A 526 -14.63 12.79 16.82
C VAL A 526 -14.80 11.37 16.33
N ALA A 527 -13.74 10.58 16.35
CA ALA A 527 -13.82 9.16 16.06
C ALA A 527 -12.98 8.33 17.04
N GLY A 528 -13.49 7.13 17.33
CA GLY A 528 -12.78 6.07 18.03
C GLY A 528 -12.51 4.92 17.07
N GLU A 529 -11.34 4.33 17.19
CA GLU A 529 -10.85 3.23 16.38
C GLU A 529 -10.40 2.09 17.30
N ALA A 530 -10.67 0.85 16.92
CA ALA A 530 -10.15 -0.33 17.59
C ALA A 530 -9.68 -1.34 16.56
N GLY A 531 -8.46 -1.85 16.73
CA GLY A 531 -7.87 -2.87 15.89
C GLY A 531 -7.40 -4.06 16.73
N TYR A 532 -7.75 -5.27 16.34
CA TYR A 532 -7.33 -6.53 16.94
C TYR A 532 -6.58 -7.38 15.93
N ALA A 533 -5.48 -8.01 16.37
CA ALA A 533 -4.78 -9.08 15.65
C ALA A 533 -4.56 -10.26 16.58
N SER A 534 -4.80 -11.48 16.07
CA SER A 534 -4.56 -12.72 16.83
C SER A 534 -3.06 -13.00 17.00
N GLU A 535 -2.75 -13.97 17.87
CA GLU A 535 -1.42 -14.59 17.95
C GLU A 535 -0.92 -15.02 16.55
N ARG A 536 0.38 -14.95 16.34
CA ARG A 536 1.02 -15.30 15.08
C ARG A 536 2.44 -15.80 15.31
N GLN A 537 2.91 -16.68 14.45
CA GLN A 537 4.27 -17.25 14.53
C GLN A 537 5.32 -16.25 14.02
N ASP A 538 6.48 -16.22 14.67
CA ASP A 538 7.69 -15.56 14.18
C ASP A 538 8.91 -16.49 14.36
N PHE A 539 10.11 -16.03 14.04
CA PHE A 539 11.34 -16.84 14.06
C PHE A 539 11.66 -17.42 15.45
N ASP A 540 11.45 -16.64 16.51
CA ASP A 540 11.80 -17.01 17.90
C ASP A 540 10.61 -17.54 18.70
N GLY A 541 9.47 -17.78 18.05
CA GLY A 541 8.25 -18.27 18.69
C GLY A 541 7.00 -17.49 18.31
N ALA A 542 5.94 -17.64 19.08
CA ALA A 542 4.70 -16.93 18.85
C ALA A 542 4.77 -15.50 19.40
N LEU A 543 4.22 -14.56 18.65
CA LEU A 543 3.91 -13.21 19.09
C LEU A 543 2.47 -13.15 19.58
N ASP A 544 2.27 -12.58 20.76
CA ASP A 544 0.95 -12.49 21.41
C ASP A 544 -0.07 -11.71 20.57
N ALA A 545 -1.34 -12.02 20.79
CA ALA A 545 -2.44 -11.24 20.26
C ALA A 545 -2.48 -9.86 20.93
N TYR A 546 -2.91 -8.82 20.20
CA TYR A 546 -3.01 -7.46 20.72
C TYR A 546 -4.28 -6.75 20.29
N THR A 547 -4.65 -5.72 21.06
CA THR A 547 -5.75 -4.81 20.73
C THR A 547 -5.29 -3.36 20.88
N LEU A 548 -5.31 -2.61 19.81
CA LEU A 548 -4.97 -1.19 19.82
C LEU A 548 -6.23 -0.35 19.71
N VAL A 549 -6.32 0.67 20.53
CA VAL A 549 -7.41 1.65 20.50
C VAL A 549 -6.81 3.03 20.25
N ALA A 550 -7.45 3.78 19.35
CA ALA A 550 -7.12 5.17 19.11
C ALA A 550 -8.37 6.05 19.17
N VAL A 551 -8.17 7.30 19.57
CA VAL A 551 -9.21 8.33 19.54
C VAL A 551 -8.67 9.54 18.81
N ARG A 552 -9.46 10.11 17.93
CA ARG A 552 -9.11 11.30 17.18
C ARG A 552 -10.22 12.33 17.20
N ALA A 553 -9.84 13.58 17.10
CA ALA A 553 -10.76 14.70 16.92
C ALA A 553 -10.17 15.67 15.90
N ASP A 554 -11.00 16.25 15.08
CA ASP A 554 -10.63 17.36 14.23
C ASP A 554 -11.68 18.48 14.32
N TRP A 555 -11.22 19.72 14.22
CA TRP A 555 -12.05 20.90 14.34
C TRP A 555 -11.69 21.95 13.29
N SER A 556 -12.60 22.19 12.36
CA SER A 556 -12.52 23.31 11.43
C SER A 556 -13.02 24.57 12.14
N PHE A 557 -12.10 25.29 12.83
CA PHE A 557 -12.43 26.43 13.68
C PHE A 557 -12.50 27.76 12.94
N ALA A 558 -11.98 27.82 11.70
CA ALA A 558 -12.08 28.96 10.81
C ALA A 558 -12.09 28.45 9.35
N GLU A 559 -12.42 29.31 8.40
CA GLU A 559 -12.64 28.99 6.99
C GLU A 559 -11.49 28.18 6.35
N HIS A 560 -10.25 28.46 6.77
CA HIS A 560 -9.04 27.85 6.23
C HIS A 560 -8.22 27.09 7.27
N TRP A 561 -8.72 26.92 8.48
CA TRP A 561 -7.95 26.35 9.58
C TRP A 561 -8.62 25.10 10.17
N ASN A 562 -7.85 24.05 10.25
CA ASN A 562 -8.24 22.81 10.91
C ASN A 562 -7.22 22.44 12.00
N LEU A 563 -7.72 22.11 13.19
CA LEU A 563 -6.94 21.59 14.29
C LEU A 563 -7.33 20.14 14.52
N GLY A 564 -6.35 19.24 14.40
CA GLY A 564 -6.50 17.82 14.66
C GLY A 564 -5.78 17.40 15.93
N ALA A 565 -6.29 16.38 16.61
CA ALA A 565 -5.62 15.70 17.72
C ALA A 565 -5.90 14.19 17.64
N ARG A 566 -4.86 13.37 17.84
CA ARG A 566 -4.94 11.90 17.88
C ARG A 566 -4.26 11.38 19.14
N LEU A 567 -4.89 10.45 19.82
CA LEU A 567 -4.31 9.60 20.85
C LEU A 567 -4.26 8.17 20.28
N GLY A 568 -3.10 7.73 19.84
CA GLY A 568 -2.82 6.37 19.38
C GLY A 568 -2.42 5.46 20.53
N ASN A 569 -2.65 4.16 20.41
CA ASN A 569 -2.41 3.18 21.47
C ASN A 569 -2.88 3.70 22.85
N ALA A 570 -4.13 4.13 22.94
CA ALA A 570 -4.66 4.89 24.06
C ALA A 570 -4.53 4.18 25.43
N PHE A 571 -4.46 2.86 25.44
CA PHE A 571 -4.32 2.04 26.65
C PHE A 571 -2.88 1.64 26.96
N ASP A 572 -1.91 2.09 26.14
CA ASP A 572 -0.49 1.78 26.30
C ASP A 572 -0.22 0.27 26.24
N GLU A 573 -0.86 -0.39 25.27
CA GLU A 573 -0.70 -1.83 25.05
C GLU A 573 0.73 -2.14 24.62
N GLU A 574 1.37 -3.05 25.31
CA GLU A 574 2.68 -3.60 24.92
C GLU A 574 2.45 -4.74 23.90
N TYR A 575 2.99 -4.60 22.71
CA TYR A 575 2.83 -5.60 21.63
C TYR A 575 4.10 -5.65 20.78
N SER A 576 4.24 -6.68 19.94
CA SER A 576 5.34 -6.79 19.00
C SER A 576 4.82 -7.14 17.61
N LEU A 577 5.41 -6.56 16.58
CA LEU A 577 5.15 -6.88 15.17
C LEU A 577 6.22 -7.78 14.57
N ALA A 578 7.39 -7.85 15.19
CA ALA A 578 8.50 -8.75 14.90
C ALA A 578 9.22 -9.11 16.20
N SER A 579 9.70 -10.35 16.32
CA SER A 579 10.43 -10.84 17.50
C SER A 579 11.64 -9.99 17.79
N GLY A 580 11.83 -9.58 19.05
CA GLY A 580 12.97 -8.80 19.51
C GLY A 580 12.87 -7.29 19.26
N PHE A 581 11.76 -6.80 18.67
CA PHE A 581 11.57 -5.38 18.35
C PHE A 581 10.41 -4.77 19.11
N ALA A 582 10.64 -3.55 19.60
CA ALA A 582 9.64 -2.72 20.25
C ALA A 582 8.64 -2.13 19.21
N THR A 583 7.52 -1.67 19.70
CA THR A 583 6.50 -0.96 18.90
C THR A 583 6.14 0.35 19.60
N PRO A 584 5.54 1.31 18.87
CA PRO A 584 5.18 2.61 19.43
C PRO A 584 4.32 2.47 20.71
N PRO A 585 4.72 3.12 21.82
CA PRO A 585 3.90 3.23 23.02
C PRO A 585 2.67 4.10 22.76
N ARG A 586 2.01 4.58 23.79
CA ARG A 586 0.92 5.53 23.62
C ARG A 586 1.43 6.85 23.05
N GLU A 587 0.94 7.20 21.85
CA GLU A 587 1.31 8.43 21.14
C GLU A 587 0.20 9.48 21.21
N PHE A 588 0.57 10.73 21.46
CA PHE A 588 -0.32 11.89 21.33
C PHE A 588 0.23 12.83 20.24
N ILE A 589 -0.62 13.15 19.25
CA ILE A 589 -0.26 13.97 18.10
C ILE A 589 -1.28 15.11 17.97
N VAL A 590 -0.79 16.34 17.75
CA VAL A 590 -1.60 17.51 17.39
C VAL A 590 -1.15 18.02 16.03
N THR A 591 -2.11 18.29 15.16
CA THR A 591 -1.86 18.77 13.79
C THR A 591 -2.64 20.03 13.53
N LEU A 592 -1.98 21.09 13.11
CA LEU A 592 -2.59 22.31 12.59
C LEU A 592 -2.44 22.35 11.08
N ARG A 593 -3.54 22.51 10.35
CA ARG A 593 -3.56 22.65 8.89
C ARG A 593 -4.16 24.00 8.51
N TRP A 594 -3.61 24.55 7.46
CA TRP A 594 -4.13 25.74 6.78
C TRP A 594 -4.23 25.45 5.27
N GLU A 595 -5.42 25.72 4.67
CA GLU A 595 -5.72 25.43 3.26
C GLU A 595 -6.50 26.58 2.59
#